data_bfc446f79040280aaa472af45b0b44e9
#
_entry.id   bfc446f79040280aaa472af45b0b44e9
#
_cell.length_a   1.000
_cell.length_b   1.000
_cell.length_c   1.000
_cell.angle_alpha   90.00
_cell.angle_beta   90.00
_cell.angle_gamma   90.00
#
_symmetry.space_group_name_H-M   'P 1'
#
loop_
_entity.id
_entity.type
_entity.pdbx_description
1 polymer ?
#
loop_
_entity_poly.entity_id
_entity_poly.type
_entity_poly.pdbx_seq_one_letter_code
_entity_poly.pdbx_strand_id
1 'polypeptide(L)' 'MKNQNNVKSIRESRLMSKSELARKSGVSPLTIDRVERGELCRMETMRKIILALGFSLEDKNKVFQDQV' A
#
# COMPACT_ATOMS: atom_id res chain seq x y z
N MET A 1 -10.17 12.02 9.72
CA MET A 1 -8.85 12.37 9.21
C MET A 1 -8.28 11.24 8.38
N LYS A 2 -7.54 11.58 7.35
CA LYS A 2 -6.91 10.56 6.53
C LYS A 2 -5.65 10.05 7.18
N ASN A 3 -5.38 8.77 7.01
CA ASN A 3 -4.11 8.20 7.45
C ASN A 3 -3.04 8.51 6.44
N GLN A 4 -1.82 8.66 6.93
CA GLN A 4 -0.70 8.88 6.04
C GLN A 4 -0.01 7.57 5.74
N ASN A 5 0.38 7.40 4.48
CA ASN A 5 1.17 6.26 4.08
C ASN A 5 2.02 6.64 2.89
N ASN A 6 2.99 5.78 2.58
CA ASN A 6 3.93 6.02 1.51
C ASN A 6 3.70 5.11 0.30
N VAL A 7 2.51 4.52 0.21
CA VAL A 7 2.24 3.55 -0.85
C VAL A 7 2.45 4.16 -2.24
N LYS A 8 1.84 5.33 -2.48
CA LYS A 8 1.96 5.98 -3.79
C LYS A 8 3.41 6.34 -4.10
N SER A 9 4.09 6.94 -3.14
CA SER A 9 5.48 7.36 -3.31
C SER A 9 6.39 6.18 -3.63
N ILE A 10 6.25 5.09 -2.87
CA ILE A 10 7.07 3.90 -3.08
C ILE A 10 6.73 3.26 -4.43
N ARG A 11 5.44 3.16 -4.73
CA ARG A 11 4.99 2.58 -5.99
C ARG A 11 5.58 3.32 -7.18
N GLU A 12 5.50 4.66 -7.13
CA GLU A 12 6.02 5.48 -8.23
C GLU A 12 7.54 5.41 -8.34
N SER A 13 8.23 5.31 -7.21
CA SER A 13 9.68 5.16 -7.23
C SER A 13 10.12 3.85 -7.89
N ARG A 14 9.23 2.86 -7.93
CA ARG A 14 9.49 1.58 -8.57
C ARG A 14 8.89 1.50 -9.97
N LEU A 15 8.42 2.64 -10.50
CA LEU A 15 7.82 2.73 -11.84
C LEU A 15 6.67 1.74 -12.02
N MET A 16 5.87 1.61 -11.00
CA MET A 16 4.78 0.66 -10.95
C MET A 16 3.44 1.39 -11.06
N SER A 17 2.55 0.91 -11.93
CA SER A 17 1.20 1.48 -12.02
C SER A 17 0.33 0.97 -10.87
N LYS A 18 -0.80 1.65 -10.63
CA LYS A 18 -1.77 1.17 -9.64
C LYS A 18 -2.27 -0.23 -9.99
N SER A 19 -2.53 -0.47 -11.28
CA SER A 19 -3.00 -1.78 -11.74
C SER A 19 -1.95 -2.86 -11.49
N GLU A 20 -0.69 -2.53 -11.70
CA GLU A 20 0.38 -3.49 -11.46
C GLU A 20 0.50 -3.82 -9.98
N LEU A 21 0.45 -2.81 -9.14
CA LEU A 21 0.50 -3.05 -7.68
C LEU A 21 -0.70 -3.86 -7.23
N ALA A 22 -1.89 -3.55 -7.77
CA ALA A 22 -3.09 -4.30 -7.44
C ALA A 22 -2.92 -5.78 -7.81
N ARG A 23 -2.40 -6.04 -8.99
CA ARG A 23 -2.20 -7.42 -9.44
C ARG A 23 -1.19 -8.15 -8.57
N LYS A 24 -0.09 -7.48 -8.25
CA LYS A 24 0.96 -8.10 -7.42
C LYS A 24 0.49 -8.35 -5.99
N SER A 25 -0.33 -7.45 -5.46
CA SER A 25 -0.81 -7.58 -4.09
C SER A 25 -2.06 -8.43 -3.96
N GLY A 26 -2.72 -8.74 -5.09
CA GLY A 26 -3.94 -9.53 -5.06
C GLY A 26 -5.16 -8.75 -4.60
N VAL A 27 -5.15 -7.43 -4.74
CA VAL A 27 -6.30 -6.58 -4.41
C VAL A 27 -6.74 -5.84 -5.67
N SER A 28 -7.89 -5.16 -5.60
CA SER A 28 -8.40 -4.44 -6.77
C SER A 28 -7.68 -3.10 -6.92
N PRO A 29 -7.62 -2.54 -8.16
CA PRO A 29 -7.05 -1.21 -8.35
C PRO A 29 -7.80 -0.14 -7.56
N LEU A 30 -9.11 -0.31 -7.35
CA LEU A 30 -9.88 0.62 -6.54
C LEU A 30 -9.41 0.61 -5.09
N THR A 31 -9.04 -0.57 -4.57
CA THR A 31 -8.50 -0.69 -3.23
C THR A 31 -7.17 0.08 -3.13
N ILE A 32 -6.29 -0.06 -4.13
CA ILE A 32 -5.03 0.69 -4.14
C ILE A 32 -5.31 2.20 -4.13
N ASP A 33 -6.25 2.64 -4.96
CA ASP A 33 -6.59 4.06 -5.03
C ASP A 33 -7.08 4.58 -3.69
N ARG A 34 -7.95 3.83 -3.02
CA ARG A 34 -8.45 4.22 -1.70
C ARG A 34 -7.35 4.29 -0.66
N VAL A 35 -6.45 3.30 -0.67
CA VAL A 35 -5.34 3.27 0.27
C VAL A 35 -4.44 4.49 0.06
N GLU A 36 -4.14 4.82 -1.19
CA GLU A 36 -3.27 5.95 -1.49
C GLU A 36 -3.90 7.28 -1.10
N ARG A 37 -5.22 7.35 -1.04
CA ARG A 37 -5.92 8.54 -0.58
C ARG A 37 -5.97 8.64 0.94
N GLY A 38 -5.44 7.65 1.65
CA GLY A 38 -5.38 7.68 3.10
C GLY A 38 -6.58 7.06 3.78
N GLU A 39 -7.40 6.30 3.06
CA GLU A 39 -8.52 5.59 3.69
C GLU A 39 -7.99 4.37 4.44
N LEU A 40 -8.66 4.05 5.53
CA LEU A 40 -8.30 2.88 6.33
C LEU A 40 -8.48 1.61 5.52
N CYS A 41 -7.58 0.67 5.70
CA CYS A 41 -7.71 -0.65 5.09
C CYS A 41 -7.43 -1.73 6.13
N ARG A 42 -7.85 -2.94 5.82
CA ARG A 42 -7.69 -4.07 6.73
C ARG A 42 -6.22 -4.45 6.85
N MET A 43 -5.87 -5.05 7.97
CA MET A 43 -4.50 -5.51 8.20
C MET A 43 -4.04 -6.47 7.10
N GLU A 44 -4.94 -7.34 6.63
CA GLU A 44 -4.62 -8.26 5.56
C GLU A 44 -4.25 -7.50 4.28
N THR A 45 -5.00 -6.44 3.96
CA THR A 45 -4.71 -5.62 2.79
C THR A 45 -3.35 -4.94 2.92
N MET A 46 -3.07 -4.38 4.11
CA MET A 46 -1.77 -3.76 4.37
C MET A 46 -0.63 -4.74 4.16
N ARG A 47 -0.77 -5.96 4.69
CA ARG A 47 0.25 -6.98 4.56
C ARG A 47 0.52 -7.31 3.09
N LYS A 48 -0.55 -7.47 2.32
CA LYS A 48 -0.42 -7.79 0.90
C LYS A 48 0.30 -6.69 0.14
N ILE A 49 -0.02 -5.44 0.44
CA ILE A 49 0.60 -4.30 -0.22
C ILE A 49 2.07 -4.18 0.16
N ILE A 50 2.40 -4.33 1.45
CA ILE A 50 3.77 -4.25 1.92
C ILE A 50 4.64 -5.27 1.19
N LEU A 51 4.19 -6.52 1.12
CA LEU A 51 4.95 -7.57 0.45
C LEU A 51 5.06 -7.33 -1.05
N ALA A 52 3.99 -6.84 -1.67
CA ALA A 52 4.01 -6.55 -3.11
C ALA A 52 4.97 -5.43 -3.46
N LEU A 53 5.20 -4.50 -2.52
CA LEU A 53 6.16 -3.42 -2.72
C LEU A 53 7.61 -3.85 -2.45
N GLY A 54 7.82 -5.10 -2.04
CA GLY A 54 9.15 -5.63 -1.84
C GLY A 54 9.70 -5.45 -0.44
N PHE A 55 8.88 -5.08 0.52
CA PHE A 55 9.29 -4.94 1.91
C PHE A 55 8.94 -6.19 2.72
N SER A 56 9.61 -6.36 3.85
CA SER A 56 9.20 -7.37 4.83
C SER A 56 8.14 -6.76 5.75
N LEU A 57 7.44 -7.61 6.48
CA LEU A 57 6.40 -7.11 7.40
C LEU A 57 6.99 -6.30 8.54
N GLU A 58 8.26 -6.51 8.87
CA GLU A 58 8.94 -5.70 9.88
C GLU A 58 9.08 -4.25 9.44
N ASP A 59 9.03 -4.00 8.14
CA ASP A 59 9.16 -2.66 7.57
C ASP A 59 7.83 -1.97 7.37
N LYS A 60 6.76 -2.44 8.00
CA LYS A 60 5.44 -1.87 7.78
C LYS A 60 5.38 -0.37 8.02
N ASN A 61 6.17 0.13 8.97
CA ASN A 61 6.16 1.56 9.30
C ASN A 61 6.77 2.41 8.18
N LYS A 62 7.52 1.81 7.28
CA LYS A 62 8.03 2.52 6.10
C LYS A 62 6.94 2.75 5.07
N VAL A 63 5.90 1.93 5.11
CA VAL A 63 4.79 1.99 4.16
C VAL A 63 3.57 2.63 4.80
N PHE A 64 3.17 2.19 5.99
CA PHE A 64 2.00 2.69 6.70
C PHE A 64 2.43 3.28 8.03
N GLN A 65 2.49 4.61 8.10
CA GLN A 65 3.07 5.29 9.25
C GLN A 65 2.10 5.43 10.43
N ASP A 66 0.85 5.76 10.16
CA ASP A 66 -0.09 6.17 11.19
C ASP A 66 -1.29 5.24 11.34
N GLN A 67 -1.25 4.07 10.76
CA GLN A 67 -2.32 3.11 10.91
C GLN A 67 -2.06 2.21 12.10
N VAL A 68 -2.99 2.23 13.02
CA VAL A 68 -2.88 1.45 14.23
C VAL A 68 -3.94 0.37 14.25
#